data_ea918db6246a35256c6a3f97fd96e957
#
_entry.id   ea918db6246a35256c6a3f97fd96e957
#
_cell.length_a   1.000
_cell.length_b   1.000
_cell.length_c   1.000
_cell.angle_alpha   90.00
_cell.angle_beta   90.00
_cell.angle_gamma   90.00
#
_symmetry.space_group_name_H-M   'P 1'
#
loop_
_entity.id
_entity.type
_entity.pdbx_description
1 polymer ?
#
loop_
_entity_poly.entity_id
_entity_poly.type
_entity_poly.pdbx_seq_one_letter_code
_entity_poly.pdbx_strand_id
1 'polypeptide(L)'
;LTNHPYSPEFIGFIVNYPKSKRHVNLSKLKKLLSIDKKKSLYVAVLVKPNQNILEKIKNLPFDYYQIYNCEPNEIKIIKEKHHRKIITAFTIENAQDVKKYLLYKSISDIYLFDSKGYEKSLSFNHSLINNIKIDKEVMLAGNIKINDELENYKKIADIIDISGGVETSGLKDISKIEIFLNKIKRLNNEA
;
A
#
# COMPACT_ATOMS: atom_id res chain seq x y z
N LEU A 1 16.37 -2.25 3.89
CA LEU A 1 15.59 -2.14 2.64
C LEU A 1 16.16 -1.11 1.69
N THR A 2 16.28 0.14 2.10
CA THR A 2 16.71 1.26 1.23
C THR A 2 18.13 1.11 0.68
N ASN A 3 18.99 0.33 1.31
CA ASN A 3 20.36 0.02 0.84
C ASN A 3 20.43 -1.22 -0.06
N HIS A 4 19.31 -1.92 -0.27
CA HIS A 4 19.29 -3.06 -1.20
C HIS A 4 19.49 -2.57 -2.63
N PRO A 5 20.30 -3.24 -3.48
CA PRO A 5 20.52 -2.84 -4.86
C PRO A 5 19.22 -2.72 -5.68
N TYR A 6 18.22 -3.50 -5.29
CA TYR A 6 16.86 -3.47 -5.83
C TYR A 6 15.87 -3.15 -4.69
N SER A 7 15.91 -1.90 -4.19
CA SER A 7 15.04 -1.46 -3.11
C SER A 7 13.58 -1.39 -3.55
N PRO A 8 12.61 -1.62 -2.65
CA PRO A 8 11.20 -1.44 -2.98
C PRO A 8 10.92 0.01 -3.34
N GLU A 9 10.03 0.21 -4.31
CA GLU A 9 9.62 1.57 -4.69
C GLU A 9 8.84 2.26 -3.57
N PHE A 10 7.93 1.54 -2.92
CA PHE A 10 7.13 2.05 -1.81
C PHE A 10 7.46 1.35 -0.50
N ILE A 11 7.51 2.12 0.59
CA ILE A 11 7.64 1.60 1.95
C ILE A 11 6.52 2.20 2.80
N GLY A 12 5.53 1.34 3.17
CA GLY A 12 4.36 1.73 3.93
C GLY A 12 4.55 1.60 5.45
N PHE A 13 4.03 2.59 6.20
CA PHE A 13 4.00 2.60 7.66
C PHE A 13 2.57 2.76 8.15
N ILE A 14 2.05 1.80 8.94
CA ILE A 14 0.71 1.90 9.53
C ILE A 14 0.75 2.85 10.72
N VAL A 15 0.13 4.02 10.56
CA VAL A 15 0.31 5.16 11.49
C VAL A 15 -0.82 5.29 12.51
N ASN A 16 -2.08 5.03 12.13
CA ASN A 16 -3.23 5.32 12.99
C ASN A 16 -4.17 4.13 13.22
N TYR A 17 -3.68 2.91 13.09
CA TYR A 17 -4.47 1.70 13.34
C TYR A 17 -3.80 0.80 14.40
N PRO A 18 -3.97 1.09 15.70
CA PRO A 18 -3.28 0.38 16.80
C PRO A 18 -3.63 -1.11 16.91
N LYS A 19 -4.76 -1.55 16.36
CA LYS A 19 -5.15 -2.97 16.30
C LYS A 19 -4.25 -3.79 15.39
N SER A 20 -3.58 -3.16 14.44
CA SER A 20 -2.61 -3.85 13.58
C SER A 20 -1.32 -4.16 14.34
N LYS A 21 -0.86 -5.41 14.24
CA LYS A 21 0.45 -5.83 14.75
C LYS A 21 1.62 -5.04 14.12
N ARG A 22 1.38 -4.43 12.95
CA ARG A 22 2.34 -3.62 12.19
C ARG A 22 2.25 -2.13 12.48
N HIS A 23 1.40 -1.73 13.44
CA HIS A 23 1.28 -0.33 13.82
C HIS A 23 2.59 0.24 14.36
N VAL A 24 2.95 1.43 13.89
CA VAL A 24 4.16 2.14 14.31
C VAL A 24 3.76 3.40 15.07
N ASN A 25 4.14 3.50 16.34
CA ASN A 25 3.91 4.72 17.11
C ASN A 25 4.78 5.88 16.59
N LEU A 26 4.40 7.12 16.90
CA LEU A 26 5.05 8.32 16.35
C LEU A 26 6.55 8.42 16.69
N SER A 27 6.96 7.98 17.88
CA SER A 27 8.39 8.03 18.28
C SER A 27 9.23 7.09 17.40
N LYS A 28 8.78 5.84 17.24
CA LYS A 28 9.45 4.86 16.37
C LYS A 28 9.39 5.29 14.91
N LEU A 29 8.25 5.84 14.48
CA LEU A 29 8.04 6.34 13.12
C LEU A 29 9.07 7.41 12.76
N LYS A 30 9.29 8.40 13.61
CA LYS A 30 10.30 9.46 13.37
C LYS A 30 11.71 8.88 13.20
N LYS A 31 12.08 7.88 14.01
CA LYS A 31 13.37 7.19 13.88
C LYS A 31 13.48 6.42 12.55
N LEU A 32 12.41 5.76 12.11
CA LEU A 32 12.41 5.04 10.83
C LEU A 32 12.48 6.01 9.64
N LEU A 33 11.77 7.12 9.70
CA LEU A 33 11.74 8.15 8.65
C LEU A 33 13.03 9.00 8.59
N SER A 34 13.90 8.96 9.61
CA SER A 34 15.22 9.59 9.54
C SER A 34 16.25 8.77 8.74
N ILE A 35 15.93 7.53 8.36
CA ILE A 35 16.76 6.71 7.49
C ILE A 35 16.66 7.28 6.07
N ASP A 36 17.80 7.40 5.39
CA ASP A 36 17.82 7.84 4.00
C ASP A 36 17.00 6.86 3.12
N LYS A 37 15.90 7.35 2.57
CA LYS A 37 14.99 6.56 1.74
C LYS A 37 15.52 6.25 0.34
N LYS A 38 16.58 6.96 -0.08
CA LYS A 38 17.16 6.84 -1.42
C LYS A 38 16.10 6.97 -2.51
N LYS A 39 15.89 5.91 -3.31
CA LYS A 39 14.89 5.87 -4.38
C LYS A 39 13.48 5.47 -3.91
N SER A 40 13.35 4.99 -2.66
CA SER A 40 12.04 4.55 -2.14
C SER A 40 11.16 5.74 -1.78
N LEU A 41 9.85 5.56 -1.92
CA LEU A 41 8.82 6.52 -1.53
C LEU A 41 8.19 6.07 -0.21
N TYR A 42 8.08 6.99 0.75
CA TYR A 42 7.46 6.70 2.04
C TYR A 42 5.97 6.95 2.01
N VAL A 43 5.21 5.96 2.49
CA VAL A 43 3.75 5.96 2.48
C VAL A 43 3.21 5.91 3.92
N ALA A 44 2.39 6.89 4.31
CA ALA A 44 1.61 6.80 5.53
C ALA A 44 0.33 6.00 5.27
N VAL A 45 0.21 4.82 5.88
CA VAL A 45 -0.99 3.98 5.80
C VAL A 45 -1.96 4.40 6.89
N LEU A 46 -3.14 4.85 6.47
CA LEU A 46 -4.13 5.53 7.29
C LEU A 46 -5.51 4.87 7.15
N VAL A 47 -6.15 4.60 8.26
CA VAL A 47 -7.52 4.07 8.30
C VAL A 47 -8.43 5.13 8.91
N LYS A 48 -9.31 5.74 8.11
CA LYS A 48 -10.22 6.81 8.51
C LYS A 48 -9.53 7.85 9.42
N PRO A 49 -8.46 8.52 8.93
CA PRO A 49 -7.67 9.41 9.76
C PRO A 49 -8.47 10.61 10.19
N ASN A 50 -8.34 10.99 11.46
CA ASN A 50 -8.89 12.24 11.99
C ASN A 50 -7.88 13.39 11.86
N GLN A 51 -8.34 14.61 12.06
CA GLN A 51 -7.53 15.82 11.97
C GLN A 51 -6.30 15.77 12.90
N ASN A 52 -6.41 15.19 14.11
CA ASN A 52 -5.31 15.12 15.07
C ASN A 52 -4.13 14.31 14.52
N ILE A 53 -4.38 13.14 13.93
CA ILE A 53 -3.28 12.32 13.38
C ILE A 53 -2.67 12.99 12.15
N LEU A 54 -3.49 13.59 11.27
CA LEU A 54 -3.01 14.30 10.09
C LEU A 54 -2.09 15.48 10.46
N GLU A 55 -2.45 16.27 11.47
CA GLU A 55 -1.60 17.35 11.98
C GLU A 55 -0.26 16.84 12.56
N LYS A 56 -0.27 15.68 13.25
CA LYS A 56 0.95 15.08 13.81
C LYS A 56 1.93 14.58 12.76
N ILE A 57 1.45 14.22 11.58
CA ILE A 57 2.28 13.65 10.51
C ILE A 57 2.54 14.60 9.34
N LYS A 58 1.90 15.77 9.28
CA LYS A 58 1.97 16.69 8.14
C LYS A 58 3.39 17.10 7.72
N ASN A 59 4.28 17.25 8.71
CA ASN A 59 5.67 17.65 8.48
C ASN A 59 6.64 16.46 8.36
N LEU A 60 6.15 15.21 8.43
CA LEU A 60 6.98 14.03 8.21
C LEU A 60 7.20 13.79 6.69
N PRO A 61 8.33 13.20 6.29
CA PRO A 61 8.73 13.09 4.89
C PRO A 61 7.99 11.99 4.14
N PHE A 62 6.67 11.96 4.25
CA PHE A 62 5.82 11.10 3.45
C PHE A 62 5.63 11.66 2.05
N ASP A 63 5.68 10.78 1.05
CA ASP A 63 5.38 11.11 -0.35
C ASP A 63 3.90 10.86 -0.64
N TYR A 64 3.33 9.82 -0.05
CA TYR A 64 1.95 9.39 -0.26
C TYR A 64 1.20 9.20 1.07
N TYR A 65 -0.10 9.44 1.03
CA TYR A 65 -1.05 8.96 2.02
C TYR A 65 -1.89 7.85 1.38
N GLN A 66 -1.78 6.63 1.93
CA GLN A 66 -2.63 5.48 1.58
C GLN A 66 -3.81 5.45 2.54
N ILE A 67 -5.01 5.70 2.03
CA ILE A 67 -6.18 5.97 2.86
C ILE A 67 -7.25 4.89 2.66
N TYR A 68 -7.66 4.27 3.76
CA TYR A 68 -8.77 3.33 3.86
C TYR A 68 -9.99 4.00 4.48
N ASN A 69 -11.19 3.58 4.07
CA ASN A 69 -12.47 3.87 4.71
C ASN A 69 -12.79 5.38 4.84
N CYS A 70 -12.45 6.16 3.85
CA CYS A 70 -12.85 7.57 3.73
C CYS A 70 -13.68 7.79 2.47
N GLU A 71 -14.68 8.66 2.58
CA GLU A 71 -15.49 9.10 1.44
C GLU A 71 -14.69 10.03 0.50
N PRO A 72 -15.10 10.17 -0.78
CA PRO A 72 -14.38 10.99 -1.76
C PRO A 72 -14.10 12.40 -1.29
N ASN A 73 -15.09 13.08 -0.70
CA ASN A 73 -14.93 14.45 -0.20
C ASN A 73 -13.92 14.55 0.94
N GLU A 74 -13.87 13.55 1.83
CA GLU A 74 -12.90 13.52 2.93
C GLU A 74 -11.47 13.41 2.37
N ILE A 75 -11.25 12.52 1.40
CA ILE A 75 -9.94 12.36 0.74
C ILE A 75 -9.54 13.62 -0.01
N LYS A 76 -10.49 14.26 -0.72
CA LYS A 76 -10.25 15.53 -1.42
C LYS A 76 -9.73 16.60 -0.47
N ILE A 77 -10.40 16.80 0.67
CA ILE A 77 -9.99 17.77 1.70
C ILE A 77 -8.59 17.44 2.23
N ILE A 78 -8.30 16.15 2.50
CA ILE A 78 -6.97 15.71 2.96
C ILE A 78 -5.90 16.02 1.91
N LYS A 79 -6.15 15.70 0.64
CA LYS A 79 -5.22 15.95 -0.48
C LYS A 79 -4.89 17.44 -0.61
N GLU A 80 -5.93 18.27 -0.65
CA GLU A 80 -5.79 19.73 -0.81
C GLU A 80 -5.06 20.37 0.37
N LYS A 81 -5.40 19.94 1.60
CA LYS A 81 -4.80 20.51 2.81
C LYS A 81 -3.36 20.10 3.05
N HIS A 82 -3.02 18.85 2.77
CA HIS A 82 -1.69 18.29 3.11
C HIS A 82 -0.75 18.18 1.91
N HIS A 83 -1.22 18.47 0.69
CA HIS A 83 -0.44 18.43 -0.55
C HIS A 83 0.35 17.13 -0.71
N ARG A 84 -0.29 15.98 -0.41
CA ARG A 84 0.28 14.65 -0.60
C ARG A 84 -0.40 13.92 -1.74
N LYS A 85 0.35 13.09 -2.45
CA LYS A 85 -0.24 12.13 -3.38
C LYS A 85 -1.07 11.10 -2.62
N ILE A 86 -2.14 10.63 -3.23
CA ILE A 86 -3.13 9.75 -2.60
C ILE A 86 -3.14 8.38 -3.24
N ILE A 87 -2.95 7.35 -2.42
CA ILE A 87 -3.32 5.97 -2.74
C ILE A 87 -4.66 5.71 -2.07
N THR A 88 -5.72 5.57 -2.85
CA THR A 88 -7.02 5.20 -2.29
C THR A 88 -7.13 3.68 -2.20
N ALA A 89 -7.32 3.18 -0.99
CA ALA A 89 -7.38 1.76 -0.71
C ALA A 89 -8.82 1.26 -0.62
N PHE A 90 -9.16 0.29 -1.46
CA PHE A 90 -10.47 -0.35 -1.53
C PHE A 90 -10.39 -1.75 -0.94
N THR A 91 -11.24 -2.01 0.03
CA THR A 91 -11.40 -3.35 0.61
C THR A 91 -12.39 -4.14 -0.25
N ILE A 92 -11.94 -5.23 -0.86
CA ILE A 92 -12.68 -5.99 -1.85
C ILE A 92 -13.21 -7.30 -1.27
N GLU A 93 -14.52 -7.48 -1.38
CA GLU A 93 -15.21 -8.75 -1.11
C GLU A 93 -15.95 -9.25 -2.36
N ASN A 94 -16.42 -8.33 -3.20
CA ASN A 94 -17.24 -8.64 -4.36
C ASN A 94 -17.01 -7.62 -5.50
N ALA A 95 -17.63 -7.87 -6.66
CA ALA A 95 -17.48 -7.02 -7.84
C ALA A 95 -18.01 -5.57 -7.68
N GLN A 96 -18.95 -5.33 -6.74
CA GLN A 96 -19.45 -3.99 -6.49
C GLN A 96 -18.42 -3.15 -5.74
N ASP A 97 -17.65 -3.76 -4.83
CA ASP A 97 -16.58 -3.06 -4.13
C ASP A 97 -15.51 -2.56 -5.10
N VAL A 98 -15.20 -3.36 -6.12
CA VAL A 98 -14.24 -2.97 -7.14
C VAL A 98 -14.69 -1.68 -7.85
N LYS A 99 -15.96 -1.55 -8.20
CA LYS A 99 -16.50 -0.38 -8.93
C LYS A 99 -16.43 0.93 -8.13
N LYS A 100 -16.19 0.88 -6.83
CA LYS A 100 -16.05 2.08 -5.97
C LYS A 100 -14.96 3.04 -6.46
N TYR A 101 -13.91 2.54 -7.14
CA TYR A 101 -12.85 3.42 -7.67
C TYR A 101 -13.38 4.54 -8.57
N LEU A 102 -14.52 4.32 -9.23
CA LEU A 102 -15.14 5.30 -10.12
C LEU A 102 -15.45 6.62 -9.41
N LEU A 103 -15.79 6.58 -8.12
CA LEU A 103 -16.08 7.76 -7.30
C LEU A 103 -14.82 8.57 -6.94
N TYR A 104 -13.64 8.00 -7.10
CA TYR A 104 -12.36 8.59 -6.68
C TYR A 104 -11.46 9.01 -7.84
N LYS A 105 -11.95 8.96 -9.09
CA LYS A 105 -11.14 9.23 -10.30
C LYS A 105 -10.39 10.55 -10.29
N SER A 106 -11.03 11.62 -9.86
CA SER A 106 -10.43 12.95 -9.84
C SER A 106 -9.52 13.22 -8.63
N ILE A 107 -9.46 12.30 -7.67
CA ILE A 107 -8.84 12.53 -6.36
C ILE A 107 -7.60 11.67 -6.18
N SER A 108 -7.70 10.38 -6.51
CA SER A 108 -6.64 9.40 -6.32
C SER A 108 -5.52 9.56 -7.34
N ASP A 109 -4.30 9.26 -6.93
CA ASP A 109 -3.15 9.13 -7.82
C ASP A 109 -2.90 7.65 -8.17
N ILE A 110 -3.12 6.75 -7.21
CA ILE A 110 -3.02 5.28 -7.35
C ILE A 110 -4.26 4.64 -6.71
N TYR A 111 -4.75 3.54 -7.29
CA TYR A 111 -5.79 2.71 -6.68
C TYR A 111 -5.18 1.44 -6.09
N LEU A 112 -5.43 1.19 -4.81
CA LEU A 112 -5.07 -0.05 -4.15
C LEU A 112 -6.31 -0.92 -3.98
N PHE A 113 -6.27 -2.13 -4.50
CA PHE A 113 -7.26 -3.18 -4.23
C PHE A 113 -6.69 -4.16 -3.21
N ASP A 114 -7.31 -4.25 -2.05
CA ASP A 114 -6.87 -5.07 -0.92
C ASP A 114 -7.99 -6.00 -0.44
N SER A 115 -7.64 -7.10 0.20
CA SER A 115 -8.60 -8.01 0.79
C SER A 115 -9.22 -7.43 2.07
N LYS A 116 -10.41 -7.88 2.43
CA LYS A 116 -11.02 -7.57 3.72
C LYS A 116 -10.26 -8.25 4.85
N GLY A 117 -10.10 -7.53 5.94
CA GLY A 117 -9.54 -8.05 7.18
C GLY A 117 -8.12 -7.60 7.47
N TYR A 118 -8.02 -6.49 8.19
CA TYR A 118 -6.75 -5.96 8.69
C TYR A 118 -6.02 -6.92 9.65
N GLU A 119 -6.71 -7.92 10.20
CA GLU A 119 -6.19 -8.89 11.17
C GLU A 119 -5.96 -10.27 10.56
N LYS A 120 -6.79 -10.67 9.60
CA LYS A 120 -6.66 -11.92 8.85
C LYS A 120 -6.86 -11.59 7.39
N SER A 121 -5.77 -11.47 6.65
CA SER A 121 -5.83 -11.26 5.20
C SER A 121 -6.49 -12.47 4.54
N LEU A 122 -7.79 -12.37 4.30
CA LEU A 122 -8.49 -13.28 3.41
C LEU A 122 -8.11 -12.85 1.99
N SER A 123 -7.69 -13.77 1.13
CA SER A 123 -7.53 -13.44 -0.30
C SER A 123 -8.91 -13.15 -0.90
N PHE A 124 -8.99 -12.12 -1.73
CA PHE A 124 -10.15 -11.95 -2.60
C PHE A 124 -9.86 -12.56 -3.99
N ASN A 125 -10.91 -12.81 -4.76
CA ASN A 125 -10.75 -13.31 -6.11
C ASN A 125 -10.22 -12.19 -7.03
N HIS A 126 -8.93 -12.22 -7.35
CA HIS A 126 -8.27 -11.22 -8.19
C HIS A 126 -8.86 -11.13 -9.62
N SER A 127 -9.60 -12.15 -10.10
CA SER A 127 -10.29 -12.08 -11.39
C SER A 127 -11.34 -10.97 -11.45
N LEU A 128 -11.81 -10.47 -10.30
CA LEU A 128 -12.74 -9.35 -10.22
C LEU A 128 -12.19 -8.04 -10.81
N ILE A 129 -10.86 -7.92 -10.91
CA ILE A 129 -10.19 -6.73 -11.47
C ILE A 129 -9.62 -6.94 -12.87
N ASN A 130 -9.70 -8.16 -13.45
CA ASN A 130 -9.08 -8.48 -14.75
C ASN A 130 -9.60 -7.65 -15.94
N ASN A 131 -10.84 -7.22 -15.90
CA ASN A 131 -11.51 -6.59 -17.05
C ASN A 131 -11.85 -5.11 -16.82
N ILE A 132 -11.19 -4.46 -15.87
CA ILE A 132 -11.48 -3.08 -15.54
C ILE A 132 -10.51 -2.17 -16.30
N LYS A 133 -11.07 -1.26 -17.09
CA LYS A 133 -10.29 -0.20 -17.71
C LYS A 133 -10.05 0.92 -16.68
N ILE A 134 -8.88 0.90 -16.08
CA ILE A 134 -8.42 1.91 -15.12
C ILE A 134 -7.41 2.80 -15.84
N ASP A 135 -7.55 4.10 -15.66
CA ASP A 135 -6.70 5.15 -16.24
C ASP A 135 -5.55 5.58 -15.31
N LYS A 136 -5.32 4.83 -14.26
CA LYS A 136 -4.29 5.08 -13.22
C LYS A 136 -3.57 3.80 -12.86
N GLU A 137 -2.44 3.95 -12.20
CA GLU A 137 -1.70 2.81 -11.65
C GLU A 137 -2.55 2.04 -10.64
N VAL A 138 -2.51 0.73 -10.78
CA VAL A 138 -3.19 -0.24 -9.91
C VAL A 138 -2.18 -0.91 -9.01
N MET A 139 -2.41 -0.80 -7.72
CA MET A 139 -1.67 -1.53 -6.69
C MET A 139 -2.55 -2.69 -6.19
N LEU A 140 -1.97 -3.88 -6.12
CA LEU A 140 -2.63 -5.08 -5.63
C LEU A 140 -2.06 -5.51 -4.29
N ALA A 141 -2.92 -5.70 -3.31
CA ALA A 141 -2.62 -6.28 -2.01
C ALA A 141 -3.56 -7.45 -1.68
N GLY A 142 -3.48 -7.95 -0.47
CA GLY A 142 -4.39 -8.97 0.04
C GLY A 142 -3.84 -10.39 -0.06
N ASN A 143 -3.22 -10.86 1.02
CA ASN A 143 -2.71 -12.22 1.20
C ASN A 143 -1.71 -12.69 0.11
N ILE A 144 -0.98 -11.76 -0.49
CA ILE A 144 0.12 -12.08 -1.42
C ILE A 144 1.22 -12.79 -0.66
N LYS A 145 1.70 -13.90 -1.21
CA LYS A 145 2.71 -14.77 -0.60
C LYS A 145 3.99 -14.78 -1.42
N ILE A 146 5.09 -15.07 -0.76
CA ILE A 146 6.40 -15.16 -1.40
C ILE A 146 6.47 -16.23 -2.50
N ASN A 147 5.64 -17.29 -2.39
CA ASN A 147 5.61 -18.39 -3.35
C ASN A 147 4.59 -18.22 -4.47
N ASP A 148 3.84 -17.11 -4.50
CA ASP A 148 2.88 -16.86 -5.57
C ASP A 148 3.60 -16.64 -6.91
N GLU A 149 2.90 -16.98 -7.98
CA GLU A 149 3.34 -16.71 -9.36
C GLU A 149 3.00 -15.26 -9.73
N LEU A 150 4.01 -14.40 -9.67
CA LEU A 150 3.86 -12.95 -9.82
C LEU A 150 3.43 -12.55 -11.24
N GLU A 151 3.69 -13.39 -12.24
CA GLU A 151 3.27 -13.24 -13.64
C GLU A 151 1.74 -13.10 -13.76
N ASN A 152 0.99 -13.76 -12.87
CA ASN A 152 -0.46 -13.65 -12.82
C ASN A 152 -0.91 -12.27 -12.31
N TYR A 153 -0.14 -11.65 -11.41
CA TYR A 153 -0.44 -10.33 -10.89
C TYR A 153 -0.06 -9.21 -11.86
N LYS A 154 1.03 -9.37 -12.64
CA LYS A 154 1.47 -8.43 -13.66
C LYS A 154 0.40 -8.11 -14.70
N LYS A 155 -0.52 -9.03 -14.95
CA LYS A 155 -1.62 -8.84 -15.91
C LYS A 155 -2.72 -7.89 -15.41
N ILE A 156 -2.76 -7.63 -14.11
CA ILE A 156 -3.88 -6.95 -13.45
C ILE A 156 -3.47 -5.78 -12.57
N ALA A 157 -2.17 -5.63 -12.30
CA ALA A 157 -1.66 -4.58 -11.44
C ALA A 157 -0.26 -4.15 -11.88
N ASP A 158 0.02 -2.86 -11.71
CA ASP A 158 1.32 -2.24 -11.97
C ASP A 158 2.25 -2.38 -10.76
N ILE A 159 1.68 -2.44 -9.55
CA ILE A 159 2.39 -2.46 -8.28
C ILE A 159 1.86 -3.60 -7.42
N ILE A 160 2.77 -4.35 -6.78
CA ILE A 160 2.43 -5.42 -5.84
C ILE A 160 2.80 -4.99 -4.42
N ASP A 161 1.80 -4.92 -3.53
CA ASP A 161 1.98 -4.64 -2.10
C ASP A 161 1.95 -5.94 -1.29
N ILE A 162 3.10 -6.30 -0.72
CA ILE A 162 3.25 -7.48 0.12
C ILE A 162 3.57 -7.11 1.56
N SER A 163 2.81 -7.66 2.48
CA SER A 163 2.99 -7.40 3.91
C SER A 163 3.29 -8.67 4.69
N GLY A 164 2.28 -9.52 4.91
CA GLY A 164 2.41 -10.76 5.68
C GLY A 164 3.27 -11.82 5.01
N GLY A 165 3.27 -11.86 3.66
CA GLY A 165 4.05 -12.84 2.90
C GLY A 165 5.57 -12.74 3.09
N VAL A 166 6.08 -11.61 3.58
CA VAL A 166 7.50 -11.40 3.91
C VAL A 166 7.75 -11.32 5.42
N GLU A 167 6.92 -12.00 6.21
CA GLU A 167 7.05 -12.07 7.66
C GLU A 167 7.34 -13.50 8.13
N THR A 168 8.10 -13.62 9.24
CA THR A 168 8.27 -14.84 10.02
C THR A 168 7.92 -14.50 11.46
N SER A 169 6.99 -15.26 12.07
CA SER A 169 6.49 -15.00 13.42
C SER A 169 5.99 -13.54 13.65
N GLY A 170 5.41 -12.93 12.62
CA GLY A 170 4.86 -11.56 12.69
C GLY A 170 5.89 -10.43 12.59
N LEU A 171 7.15 -10.74 12.33
CA LEU A 171 8.22 -9.77 12.10
C LEU A 171 8.70 -9.83 10.65
N LYS A 172 9.12 -8.69 10.10
CA LYS A 172 9.70 -8.64 8.76
C LYS A 172 10.96 -9.48 8.69
N ASP A 173 10.98 -10.40 7.73
CA ASP A 173 12.08 -11.32 7.48
C ASP A 173 12.90 -10.83 6.29
N ILE A 174 14.16 -10.47 6.54
CA ILE A 174 15.05 -9.89 5.53
C ILE A 174 15.25 -10.86 4.36
N SER A 175 15.46 -12.15 4.63
CA SER A 175 15.66 -13.14 3.57
C SER A 175 14.45 -13.27 2.67
N LYS A 176 13.23 -13.27 3.24
CA LYS A 176 12.00 -13.29 2.46
C LYS A 176 11.82 -12.02 1.62
N ILE A 177 12.19 -10.87 2.17
CA ILE A 177 12.14 -9.59 1.43
C ILE A 177 13.11 -9.65 0.24
N GLU A 178 14.34 -10.11 0.43
CA GLU A 178 15.34 -10.24 -0.64
C GLU A 178 14.88 -11.22 -1.74
N ILE A 179 14.32 -12.37 -1.35
CA ILE A 179 13.75 -13.33 -2.31
C ILE A 179 12.65 -12.66 -3.13
N PHE A 180 11.73 -11.95 -2.48
CA PHE A 180 10.63 -11.29 -3.15
C PHE A 180 11.11 -10.19 -4.11
N LEU A 181 12.01 -9.32 -3.68
CA LEU A 181 12.57 -8.26 -4.51
C LEU A 181 13.31 -8.82 -5.73
N ASN A 182 14.03 -9.93 -5.56
CA ASN A 182 14.70 -10.61 -6.67
C ASN A 182 13.70 -11.24 -7.67
N LYS A 183 12.55 -11.76 -7.20
CA LYS A 183 11.48 -12.20 -8.09
C LYS A 183 10.91 -11.04 -8.92
N ILE A 184 10.60 -9.90 -8.28
CA ILE A 184 10.13 -8.70 -8.97
C ILE A 184 11.14 -8.21 -10.01
N LYS A 185 12.44 -8.21 -9.66
CA LYS A 185 13.50 -7.84 -10.60
C LYS A 185 13.49 -8.71 -11.86
N ARG A 186 13.39 -10.03 -11.70
CA ARG A 186 13.31 -10.96 -12.84
C ARG A 186 12.09 -10.68 -13.69
N LEU A 187 10.93 -10.57 -13.07
CA LEU A 187 9.67 -10.27 -13.74
C LEU A 187 9.73 -8.99 -14.59
N ASN A 188 10.44 -7.95 -14.11
CA ASN A 188 10.59 -6.69 -14.84
C ASN A 188 11.63 -6.76 -15.96
N ASN A 189 12.64 -7.64 -15.87
CA ASN A 189 13.67 -7.79 -16.89
C ASN A 189 13.23 -8.71 -18.04
N GLU A 190 12.20 -9.53 -17.84
CA GLU A 190 11.65 -10.44 -18.86
C GLU A 190 10.51 -9.81 -19.66
N ALA A 191 10.27 -8.50 -19.51
CA ALA A 191 9.18 -7.73 -20.11
C ALA A 191 9.62 -6.94 -21.35
#